data_d5617f52d10037064ec3b4cad346ba25
#
_entry.id   d5617f52d10037064ec3b4cad346ba25
#
_cell.length_a   1.000
_cell.length_b   1.000
_cell.length_c   1.000
_cell.angle_alpha   90.00
_cell.angle_beta   90.00
_cell.angle_gamma   90.00
#
_symmetry.space_group_name_H-M   'P 1'
#
loop_
_entity.id
_entity.type
_entity.pdbx_description
1 polymer ?
#
loop_
_entity_poly.entity_id
_entity_poly.type
_entity_poly.pdbx_seq_one_letter_code
_entity_poly.pdbx_strand_id
1 'polypeptide(L)'
;DGRIALKVEEQFRCGSSVAVECTVVRGGVLKSGKSIAAPGVEIQTPTLTERDYRNLARVKQCRITGVMLPFVRNQEDLKNLKEALINEDAGDIRIFAKIENLQGMEHLGELLPHCDEIVIARGDLGNAMPLAKLPCAQEEIADQCRKHGRAFMVVTQMLASMEHRAVPTRAEVSDIFRAVQQGAASVMLTGET
;
A
#
# COMPACT_ATOMS: atom_id res chain seq x y z
N ASP A 1 -10.89 2.66 -0.29
CA ASP A 1 -11.14 3.72 -1.29
C ASP A 1 -11.83 4.97 -0.71
N GLY A 2 -11.98 5.11 0.61
CA GLY A 2 -12.59 6.28 1.26
C GLY A 2 -14.05 6.57 0.87
N ARG A 3 -14.79 5.54 0.42
CA ARG A 3 -16.19 5.71 -0.03
C ARG A 3 -17.13 6.04 1.11
N ILE A 4 -16.89 5.49 2.30
CA ILE A 4 -17.65 5.77 3.53
C ILE A 4 -16.68 6.46 4.49
N ALA A 5 -17.13 7.54 5.12
CA ALA A 5 -16.34 8.24 6.13
C ALA A 5 -17.16 8.38 7.41
N LEU A 6 -16.55 8.02 8.52
CA LEU A 6 -17.11 8.08 9.86
C LEU A 6 -16.24 8.99 10.72
N LYS A 7 -16.84 9.79 11.56
CA LYS A 7 -16.16 10.58 12.59
C LYS A 7 -16.43 9.92 13.93
N VAL A 8 -15.37 9.54 14.64
CA VAL A 8 -15.50 9.01 16.00
C VAL A 8 -15.89 10.16 16.93
N GLU A 9 -16.99 10.01 17.65
CA GLU A 9 -17.48 10.99 18.62
C GLU A 9 -17.16 10.57 20.05
N GLU A 10 -17.42 9.30 20.37
CA GLU A 10 -17.24 8.79 21.72
C GLU A 10 -16.70 7.34 21.70
N GLN A 11 -15.96 7.00 22.74
CA GLN A 11 -15.48 5.64 22.99
C GLN A 11 -16.03 5.15 24.33
N PHE A 12 -16.56 3.95 24.35
CA PHE A 12 -17.10 3.35 25.57
C PHE A 12 -16.76 1.85 25.68
N ARG A 13 -16.78 1.33 26.88
CA ARG A 13 -16.58 -0.10 27.13
C ARG A 13 -17.89 -0.87 26.97
N CYS A 14 -17.84 -1.95 26.21
CA CYS A 14 -18.95 -2.90 26.04
C CYS A 14 -18.45 -4.29 26.43
N GLY A 15 -18.63 -4.65 27.70
CA GLY A 15 -18.05 -5.89 28.28
C GLY A 15 -16.51 -5.87 28.25
N SER A 16 -15.90 -6.88 27.63
CA SER A 16 -14.42 -6.97 27.44
C SER A 16 -13.93 -6.20 26.20
N SER A 17 -14.83 -5.65 25.39
CA SER A 17 -14.50 -4.95 24.16
C SER A 17 -14.61 -3.44 24.31
N VAL A 18 -13.95 -2.72 23.41
CA VAL A 18 -14.12 -1.27 23.25
C VAL A 18 -15.03 -1.05 22.05
N ALA A 19 -16.04 -0.21 22.20
CA ALA A 19 -16.90 0.24 21.11
C ALA A 19 -16.74 1.75 20.91
N VAL A 20 -17.00 2.21 19.69
CA VAL A 20 -16.97 3.63 19.35
C VAL A 20 -18.29 4.03 18.73
N GLU A 21 -18.81 5.18 19.16
CA GLU A 21 -19.92 5.85 18.52
C GLU A 21 -19.38 6.77 17.42
N CYS A 22 -20.01 6.71 16.25
CA CYS A 22 -19.54 7.46 15.09
C CYS A 22 -20.69 8.22 14.41
N THR A 23 -20.42 9.45 14.02
CA THR A 23 -21.25 10.19 13.07
C THR A 23 -20.87 9.82 11.64
N VAL A 24 -21.87 9.53 10.80
CA VAL A 24 -21.65 9.27 9.36
C VAL A 24 -21.41 10.59 8.64
N VAL A 25 -20.17 10.85 8.24
CA VAL A 25 -19.80 12.04 7.46
C VAL A 25 -20.08 11.83 5.97
N ARG A 26 -19.82 10.63 5.48
CA ARG A 26 -20.16 10.21 4.11
C ARG A 26 -20.73 8.81 4.17
N GLY A 27 -21.97 8.66 3.78
CA GLY A 27 -22.69 7.40 3.79
C GLY A 27 -22.43 6.53 2.56
N GLY A 28 -22.92 5.29 2.63
CA GLY A 28 -22.83 4.32 1.55
C GLY A 28 -23.23 2.93 2.03
N VAL A 29 -23.12 1.94 1.15
CA VAL A 29 -23.42 0.54 1.50
C VAL A 29 -22.15 -0.10 2.07
N LEU A 30 -22.16 -0.39 3.37
CA LEU A 30 -21.09 -1.12 4.05
C LEU A 30 -21.33 -2.63 3.90
N LYS A 31 -20.44 -3.30 3.17
CA LYS A 31 -20.46 -4.76 3.00
C LYS A 31 -19.49 -5.42 3.98
N SER A 32 -19.71 -6.70 4.26
CA SER A 32 -18.80 -7.52 5.06
C SER A 32 -17.39 -7.58 4.47
N GLY A 33 -16.37 -7.69 5.32
CA GLY A 33 -14.97 -7.86 4.90
C GLY A 33 -14.30 -6.62 4.32
N LYS A 34 -14.86 -5.42 4.55
CA LYS A 34 -14.25 -4.17 4.08
C LYS A 34 -13.17 -3.68 5.04
N SER A 35 -12.07 -3.19 4.47
CA SER A 35 -10.97 -2.57 5.22
C SER A 35 -11.42 -1.25 5.85
N ILE A 36 -10.84 -0.94 7.00
CA ILE A 36 -11.01 0.33 7.70
C ILE A 36 -9.66 1.04 7.71
N ALA A 37 -9.63 2.30 7.32
CA ALA A 37 -8.50 3.18 7.53
C ALA A 37 -8.80 4.13 8.69
N ALA A 38 -7.84 4.36 9.56
CA ALA A 38 -7.90 5.33 10.64
C ALA A 38 -6.78 6.37 10.45
N PRO A 39 -7.00 7.44 9.66
CA PRO A 39 -5.99 8.45 9.39
C PRO A 39 -5.47 9.08 10.68
N GLY A 40 -4.14 9.21 10.81
CA GLY A 40 -3.50 9.79 12.00
C GLY A 40 -3.39 8.85 13.21
N VAL A 41 -3.84 7.61 13.09
CA VAL A 41 -3.68 6.59 14.14
C VAL A 41 -2.57 5.61 13.76
N GLU A 42 -1.56 5.51 14.63
CA GLU A 42 -0.52 4.49 14.50
C GLU A 42 -1.05 3.16 15.03
N ILE A 43 -1.22 2.21 14.12
CA ILE A 43 -1.60 0.84 14.49
C ILE A 43 -0.32 0.04 14.69
N GLN A 44 -0.02 -0.30 15.93
CA GLN A 44 1.12 -1.15 16.27
C GLN A 44 0.76 -2.62 16.04
N THR A 45 1.02 -3.09 14.83
CA THR A 45 0.89 -4.49 14.46
C THR A 45 2.28 -5.07 14.15
N PRO A 46 2.51 -6.37 14.36
CA PRO A 46 3.73 -7.00 13.88
C PRO A 46 3.82 -6.88 12.36
N THR A 47 5.04 -6.77 11.84
CA THR A 47 5.31 -6.70 10.40
C THR A 47 4.76 -7.91 9.66
N LEU A 48 4.99 -9.08 10.21
CA LEU A 48 4.55 -10.37 9.67
C LEU A 48 3.65 -11.09 10.68
N THR A 49 2.56 -11.64 10.20
CA THR A 49 1.67 -12.50 10.97
C THR A 49 2.14 -13.98 10.90
N GLU A 50 1.61 -14.83 11.77
CA GLU A 50 1.86 -16.27 11.69
C GLU A 50 1.45 -16.86 10.31
N ARG A 51 0.44 -16.28 9.68
CA ARG A 51 0.02 -16.69 8.34
C ARG A 51 1.09 -16.34 7.31
N ASP A 52 1.72 -15.18 7.45
CA ASP A 52 2.79 -14.74 6.55
C ASP A 52 3.99 -15.65 6.66
N TYR A 53 4.42 -16.01 7.87
CA TYR A 53 5.48 -17.00 8.08
C TYR A 53 5.14 -18.35 7.43
N ARG A 54 3.91 -18.85 7.58
CA ARG A 54 3.48 -20.10 6.91
C ARG A 54 3.49 -19.97 5.37
N ASN A 55 3.22 -18.79 4.84
CA ASN A 55 3.30 -18.54 3.39
C ASN A 55 4.77 -18.48 2.93
N LEU A 56 5.62 -17.78 3.67
CA LEU A 56 7.05 -17.68 3.36
C LEU A 56 7.75 -19.05 3.35
N ALA A 57 7.39 -19.98 4.22
CA ALA A 57 7.90 -21.36 4.21
C ALA A 57 7.64 -22.12 2.89
N ARG A 58 6.80 -21.60 2.00
CA ARG A 58 6.45 -22.22 0.72
C ARG A 58 7.03 -21.50 -0.50
N VAL A 59 7.72 -20.37 -0.32
CA VAL A 59 8.14 -19.51 -1.44
C VAL A 59 9.02 -20.26 -2.44
N LYS A 60 9.95 -21.10 -1.97
CA LYS A 60 10.79 -21.93 -2.84
C LYS A 60 9.99 -23.00 -3.60
N GLN A 61 9.15 -23.73 -2.88
CA GLN A 61 8.31 -24.76 -3.48
C GLN A 61 7.40 -24.19 -4.58
N CYS A 62 6.87 -22.97 -4.34
CA CYS A 62 6.02 -22.26 -5.28
C CYS A 62 6.79 -21.48 -6.35
N ARG A 63 8.13 -21.51 -6.33
CA ARG A 63 9.01 -20.76 -7.26
C ARG A 63 8.68 -19.25 -7.29
N ILE A 64 8.40 -18.68 -6.13
CA ILE A 64 8.13 -17.25 -5.99
C ILE A 64 9.43 -16.48 -6.23
N THR A 65 9.39 -15.44 -7.04
CA THR A 65 10.54 -14.61 -7.41
C THR A 65 10.52 -13.23 -6.76
N GLY A 66 9.41 -12.85 -6.16
CA GLY A 66 9.25 -11.59 -5.44
C GLY A 66 8.09 -11.63 -4.46
N VAL A 67 8.20 -10.87 -3.38
CA VAL A 67 7.16 -10.70 -2.38
C VAL A 67 6.86 -9.22 -2.16
N MET A 68 5.60 -8.88 -1.95
CA MET A 68 5.16 -7.53 -1.62
C MET A 68 4.85 -7.43 -0.13
N LEU A 69 5.47 -6.48 0.55
CA LEU A 69 5.14 -6.15 1.94
C LEU A 69 4.18 -4.96 1.96
N PRO A 70 2.92 -5.13 2.40
CA PRO A 70 1.99 -4.03 2.55
C PRO A 70 2.29 -3.20 3.81
N PHE A 71 1.80 -1.97 3.84
CA PHE A 71 1.81 -1.07 4.98
C PHE A 71 3.19 -0.85 5.61
N VAL A 72 4.24 -0.82 4.79
CA VAL A 72 5.62 -0.55 5.27
C VAL A 72 5.67 0.81 5.95
N ARG A 73 6.25 0.85 7.16
CA ARG A 73 6.34 2.05 8.01
C ARG A 73 7.76 2.56 8.13
N ASN A 74 8.72 1.64 8.25
CA ASN A 74 10.12 1.95 8.51
C ASN A 74 11.02 0.80 8.03
N GLN A 75 12.34 0.98 8.13
CA GLN A 75 13.32 -0.02 7.70
C GLN A 75 13.24 -1.36 8.44
N GLU A 76 12.77 -1.37 9.70
CA GLU A 76 12.67 -2.60 10.48
C GLU A 76 11.63 -3.55 9.90
N ASP A 77 10.54 -3.04 9.32
CA ASP A 77 9.57 -3.85 8.61
C ASP A 77 10.22 -4.64 7.46
N LEU A 78 11.10 -4.00 6.69
CA LEU A 78 11.82 -4.64 5.58
C LEU A 78 12.90 -5.59 6.05
N LYS A 79 13.61 -5.26 7.12
CA LYS A 79 14.60 -6.15 7.74
C LYS A 79 13.95 -7.42 8.29
N ASN A 80 12.81 -7.29 8.99
CA ASN A 80 12.05 -8.43 9.51
C ASN A 80 11.61 -9.38 8.38
N LEU A 81 11.13 -8.83 7.26
CA LEU A 81 10.79 -9.64 6.09
C LEU A 81 12.04 -10.30 5.49
N LYS A 82 13.15 -9.57 5.36
CA LYS A 82 14.39 -10.10 4.81
C LYS A 82 14.95 -11.23 5.66
N GLU A 83 14.95 -11.08 6.98
CA GLU A 83 15.35 -12.12 7.92
C GLU A 83 14.46 -13.37 7.79
N ALA A 84 13.13 -13.18 7.72
CA ALA A 84 12.21 -14.29 7.51
C ALA A 84 12.46 -15.03 6.19
N LEU A 85 12.79 -14.31 5.10
CA LEU A 85 13.17 -14.92 3.83
C LEU A 85 14.51 -15.68 3.91
N ILE A 86 15.50 -15.14 4.61
CA ILE A 86 16.79 -15.79 4.82
C ILE A 86 16.61 -17.10 5.60
N ASN A 87 15.78 -17.11 6.62
CA ASN A 87 15.48 -18.31 7.43
C ASN A 87 14.83 -19.43 6.61
N GLU A 88 14.15 -19.07 5.51
CA GLU A 88 13.57 -20.02 4.54
C GLU A 88 14.51 -20.28 3.34
N ASP A 89 15.80 -19.91 3.46
CA ASP A 89 16.77 -20.02 2.36
C ASP A 89 16.35 -19.28 1.07
N ALA A 90 15.56 -18.24 1.18
CA ALA A 90 14.94 -17.47 0.10
C ALA A 90 15.40 -16.00 0.09
N GLY A 91 16.60 -15.75 0.60
CA GLY A 91 17.13 -14.40 0.75
C GLY A 91 17.41 -13.66 -0.57
N ASP A 92 17.37 -14.35 -1.70
CA ASP A 92 17.51 -13.82 -3.06
C ASP A 92 16.20 -13.33 -3.68
N ILE A 93 15.05 -13.61 -3.04
CA ILE A 93 13.73 -13.18 -3.49
C ILE A 93 13.62 -11.65 -3.40
N ARG A 94 13.11 -11.02 -4.45
CA ARG A 94 12.90 -9.58 -4.54
C ARG A 94 11.86 -9.10 -3.54
N ILE A 95 12.12 -7.97 -2.91
CA ILE A 95 11.22 -7.32 -1.95
C ILE A 95 10.62 -6.06 -2.59
N PHE A 96 9.30 -6.01 -2.67
CA PHE A 96 8.51 -4.87 -3.11
C PHE A 96 7.90 -4.19 -1.89
N ALA A 97 8.33 -2.97 -1.58
CA ALA A 97 7.84 -2.22 -0.42
C ALA A 97 6.66 -1.34 -0.80
N LYS A 98 5.47 -1.60 -0.24
CA LYS A 98 4.27 -0.82 -0.50
C LYS A 98 4.19 0.40 0.40
N ILE A 99 4.17 1.58 -0.20
CA ILE A 99 3.97 2.86 0.49
C ILE A 99 2.48 3.18 0.47
N GLU A 100 1.85 3.02 1.63
CA GLU A 100 0.40 3.06 1.83
C GLU A 100 -0.02 3.97 2.99
N ASN A 101 0.97 4.56 3.69
CA ASN A 101 0.77 5.39 4.88
C ASN A 101 1.79 6.53 4.93
N LEU A 102 1.55 7.51 5.80
CA LEU A 102 2.42 8.68 5.95
C LEU A 102 3.79 8.32 6.52
N GLN A 103 3.86 7.36 7.46
CA GLN A 103 5.12 6.92 8.05
C GLN A 103 6.07 6.35 6.98
N GLY A 104 5.57 5.50 6.07
CA GLY A 104 6.35 4.97 4.95
C GLY A 104 6.87 6.08 4.02
N MET A 105 6.11 7.17 3.85
CA MET A 105 6.60 8.34 3.10
C MET A 105 7.69 9.08 3.87
N GLU A 106 7.50 9.34 5.15
CA GLU A 106 8.46 10.07 6.01
C GLU A 106 9.81 9.35 6.09
N HIS A 107 9.79 8.00 6.15
CA HIS A 107 11.00 7.18 6.24
C HIS A 107 11.49 6.64 4.88
N LEU A 108 10.95 7.14 3.77
CA LEU A 108 11.22 6.59 2.43
C LEU A 108 12.72 6.43 2.12
N GLY A 109 13.54 7.43 2.47
CA GLY A 109 14.98 7.38 2.27
C GLY A 109 15.67 6.21 2.98
N GLU A 110 15.16 5.81 4.15
CA GLU A 110 15.66 4.67 4.93
C GLU A 110 15.18 3.33 4.35
N LEU A 111 14.02 3.32 3.66
CA LEU A 111 13.45 2.11 3.07
C LEU A 111 14.17 1.69 1.78
N LEU A 112 14.58 2.66 0.97
CA LEU A 112 15.14 2.42 -0.37
C LEU A 112 16.33 1.44 -0.41
N PRO A 113 17.26 1.41 0.56
CA PRO A 113 18.33 0.42 0.57
C PRO A 113 17.89 -1.02 0.87
N HIS A 114 16.70 -1.20 1.46
CA HIS A 114 16.23 -2.48 1.97
C HIS A 114 15.18 -3.18 1.10
N CYS A 115 14.82 -2.61 -0.06
CA CYS A 115 13.88 -3.20 -1.01
C CYS A 115 14.42 -3.12 -2.44
N ASP A 116 13.87 -3.91 -3.34
CA ASP A 116 14.23 -3.90 -4.76
C ASP A 116 13.38 -2.90 -5.55
N GLU A 117 12.14 -2.69 -5.12
CA GLU A 117 11.20 -1.81 -5.81
C GLU A 117 10.21 -1.19 -4.80
N ILE A 118 9.87 0.06 -4.99
CA ILE A 118 8.81 0.76 -4.25
C ILE A 118 7.50 0.59 -5.00
N VAL A 119 6.41 0.31 -4.26
CA VAL A 119 5.06 0.26 -4.82
C VAL A 119 4.25 1.43 -4.25
N ILE A 120 3.92 2.39 -5.09
CA ILE A 120 3.10 3.56 -4.73
C ILE A 120 1.63 3.13 -4.75
N ALA A 121 1.11 2.73 -3.60
CA ALA A 121 -0.24 2.18 -3.46
C ALA A 121 -1.25 3.31 -3.17
N ARG A 122 -1.68 3.96 -4.24
CA ARG A 122 -2.48 5.20 -4.20
C ARG A 122 -3.84 5.04 -3.52
N GLY A 123 -4.40 3.84 -3.50
CA GLY A 123 -5.68 3.55 -2.84
C GLY A 123 -5.63 3.84 -1.34
N ASP A 124 -4.71 3.18 -0.64
CA ASP A 124 -4.57 3.32 0.81
C ASP A 124 -3.84 4.63 1.17
N LEU A 125 -2.82 5.01 0.42
CA LEU A 125 -2.13 6.29 0.61
C LEU A 125 -3.09 7.48 0.45
N GLY A 126 -4.03 7.42 -0.51
CA GLY A 126 -5.07 8.43 -0.70
C GLY A 126 -6.13 8.47 0.41
N ASN A 127 -6.20 7.43 1.27
CA ASN A 127 -7.01 7.45 2.48
C ASN A 127 -6.24 8.05 3.68
N ALA A 128 -4.90 8.04 3.63
CA ALA A 128 -4.06 8.57 4.69
C ALA A 128 -3.84 10.10 4.61
N MET A 129 -4.19 10.73 3.48
CA MET A 129 -4.02 12.16 3.24
C MET A 129 -5.17 12.77 2.44
N PRO A 130 -5.32 14.11 2.38
CA PRO A 130 -6.25 14.74 1.45
C PRO A 130 -5.96 14.34 0.00
N LEU A 131 -6.98 13.89 -0.73
CA LEU A 131 -6.83 13.36 -2.09
C LEU A 131 -6.12 14.32 -3.05
N ALA A 132 -6.32 15.63 -2.87
CA ALA A 132 -5.63 16.66 -3.67
C ALA A 132 -4.10 16.66 -3.49
N LYS A 133 -3.56 16.10 -2.41
CA LYS A 133 -2.13 15.97 -2.16
C LYS A 133 -1.51 14.70 -2.76
N LEU A 134 -2.32 13.72 -3.12
CA LEU A 134 -1.84 12.43 -3.61
C LEU A 134 -0.93 12.54 -4.86
N PRO A 135 -1.23 13.39 -5.85
CA PRO A 135 -0.32 13.57 -6.99
C PRO A 135 1.06 14.14 -6.62
N CYS A 136 1.12 15.03 -5.61
CA CYS A 136 2.39 15.55 -5.10
C CYS A 136 3.16 14.48 -4.34
N ALA A 137 2.48 13.67 -3.53
CA ALA A 137 3.08 12.54 -2.83
C ALA A 137 3.67 11.50 -3.81
N GLN A 138 2.94 11.17 -4.88
CA GLN A 138 3.46 10.29 -5.93
C GLN A 138 4.72 10.87 -6.58
N GLU A 139 4.74 12.17 -6.90
CA GLU A 139 5.91 12.85 -7.47
C GLU A 139 7.10 12.78 -6.53
N GLU A 140 6.91 13.08 -5.25
CA GLU A 140 7.94 13.03 -4.23
C GLU A 140 8.55 11.63 -4.10
N ILE A 141 7.72 10.59 -4.03
CA ILE A 141 8.18 9.19 -3.98
C ILE A 141 8.96 8.85 -5.25
N ALA A 142 8.44 9.20 -6.42
CA ALA A 142 9.11 8.96 -7.70
C ALA A 142 10.48 9.66 -7.78
N ASP A 143 10.57 10.89 -7.30
CA ASP A 143 11.82 11.66 -7.25
C ASP A 143 12.87 11.01 -6.33
N GLN A 144 12.44 10.56 -5.15
CA GLN A 144 13.34 9.85 -4.24
C GLN A 144 13.82 8.53 -4.84
N CYS A 145 12.94 7.76 -5.46
CA CYS A 145 13.32 6.53 -6.16
C CYS A 145 14.35 6.80 -7.27
N ARG A 146 14.11 7.81 -8.11
CA ARG A 146 15.06 8.19 -9.18
C ARG A 146 16.43 8.63 -8.63
N LYS A 147 16.44 9.46 -7.59
CA LYS A 147 17.69 9.93 -6.95
C LYS A 147 18.54 8.79 -6.40
N HIS A 148 17.90 7.72 -5.93
CA HIS A 148 18.58 6.56 -5.35
C HIS A 148 18.73 5.39 -6.34
N GLY A 149 18.39 5.58 -7.62
CA GLY A 149 18.45 4.53 -8.64
C GLY A 149 17.54 3.33 -8.33
N ARG A 150 16.43 3.55 -7.63
CA ARG A 150 15.48 2.52 -7.23
C ARG A 150 14.27 2.51 -8.15
N ALA A 151 13.89 1.31 -8.64
CA ALA A 151 12.67 1.14 -9.41
C ALA A 151 11.42 1.44 -8.56
N PHE A 152 10.36 1.90 -9.21
CA PHE A 152 9.05 2.02 -8.58
C PHE A 152 7.91 1.63 -9.52
N MET A 153 6.82 1.18 -8.92
CA MET A 153 5.57 0.78 -9.55
C MET A 153 4.44 1.69 -9.07
N VAL A 154 3.53 2.05 -9.96
CA VAL A 154 2.30 2.78 -9.58
C VAL A 154 1.12 1.84 -9.66
N VAL A 155 0.31 1.79 -8.58
CA VAL A 155 -0.82 0.86 -8.50
C VAL A 155 -2.10 1.58 -8.03
N THR A 156 -3.22 0.91 -8.25
CA THR A 156 -4.59 1.28 -7.86
C THR A 156 -5.23 2.27 -8.81
N GLN A 157 -6.39 1.89 -9.32
CA GLN A 157 -7.25 2.70 -10.20
C GLN A 157 -6.56 3.19 -11.48
N MET A 158 -5.66 2.38 -12.04
CA MET A 158 -4.96 2.75 -13.28
C MET A 158 -5.89 2.73 -14.49
N LEU A 159 -6.78 1.72 -14.58
CA LEU A 159 -7.79 1.55 -15.64
C LEU A 159 -9.15 1.14 -15.08
N ALA A 160 -9.54 1.69 -13.93
CA ALA A 160 -10.74 1.27 -13.20
C ALA A 160 -12.04 1.33 -14.03
N SER A 161 -12.14 2.23 -14.99
CA SER A 161 -13.32 2.30 -15.87
C SER A 161 -13.46 1.07 -16.78
N MET A 162 -12.35 0.37 -17.05
CA MET A 162 -12.32 -0.80 -17.93
C MET A 162 -12.89 -2.07 -17.27
N GLU A 163 -13.20 -2.04 -15.98
CA GLU A 163 -14.05 -3.08 -15.36
C GLU A 163 -15.41 -3.19 -16.08
N HIS A 164 -15.89 -2.08 -16.66
CA HIS A 164 -17.22 -2.00 -17.28
C HIS A 164 -17.22 -1.35 -18.67
N ARG A 165 -16.06 -0.97 -19.20
CA ARG A 165 -15.90 -0.31 -20.49
C ARG A 165 -14.82 -0.98 -21.34
N ALA A 166 -15.00 -0.99 -22.64
CA ALA A 166 -14.01 -1.53 -23.59
C ALA A 166 -12.78 -0.63 -23.79
N VAL A 167 -12.88 0.65 -23.41
CA VAL A 167 -11.80 1.64 -23.56
C VAL A 167 -11.66 2.48 -22.28
N PRO A 168 -10.44 2.91 -21.94
CA PRO A 168 -10.19 3.74 -20.77
C PRO A 168 -10.73 5.17 -20.96
N THR A 169 -10.84 5.89 -19.87
CA THR A 169 -11.10 7.32 -19.88
C THR A 169 -9.83 8.11 -20.26
N ARG A 170 -10.01 9.37 -20.72
CA ARG A 170 -8.86 10.26 -20.96
C ARG A 170 -8.03 10.51 -19.72
N ALA A 171 -8.67 10.57 -18.54
CA ALA A 171 -7.99 10.76 -17.27
C ALA A 171 -7.06 9.57 -16.94
N GLU A 172 -7.51 8.34 -17.14
CA GLU A 172 -6.71 7.14 -16.94
C GLU A 172 -5.53 7.06 -17.92
N VAL A 173 -5.75 7.39 -19.18
CA VAL A 173 -4.66 7.46 -20.17
C VAL A 173 -3.60 8.50 -19.75
N SER A 174 -4.04 9.68 -19.30
CA SER A 174 -3.14 10.74 -18.83
C SER A 174 -2.41 10.34 -17.54
N ASP A 175 -3.07 9.60 -16.67
CA ASP A 175 -2.49 9.11 -15.41
C ASP A 175 -1.36 8.09 -15.66
N ILE A 176 -1.62 7.12 -16.55
CA ILE A 176 -0.58 6.14 -16.95
C ILE A 176 0.59 6.86 -17.64
N PHE A 177 0.29 7.78 -18.57
CA PHE A 177 1.32 8.57 -19.24
C PHE A 177 2.19 9.33 -18.23
N ARG A 178 1.57 9.93 -17.21
CA ARG A 178 2.31 10.63 -16.14
C ARG A 178 3.18 9.68 -15.33
N ALA A 179 2.68 8.50 -14.97
CA ALA A 179 3.49 7.49 -14.27
C ALA A 179 4.74 7.11 -15.08
N VAL A 180 4.59 6.88 -16.38
CA VAL A 180 5.70 6.60 -17.31
C VAL A 180 6.66 7.81 -17.40
N GLN A 181 6.15 9.02 -17.49
CA GLN A 181 6.95 10.26 -17.50
C GLN A 181 7.78 10.42 -16.22
N GLN A 182 7.22 10.04 -15.07
CA GLN A 182 7.90 10.03 -13.78
C GLN A 182 8.97 8.95 -13.68
N GLY A 183 9.05 8.02 -14.63
CA GLY A 183 10.02 6.94 -14.67
C GLY A 183 9.55 5.65 -13.97
N ALA A 184 8.26 5.44 -13.83
CA ALA A 184 7.75 4.18 -13.29
C ALA A 184 8.24 2.99 -14.14
N ALA A 185 8.79 1.97 -13.46
CA ALA A 185 9.24 0.74 -14.11
C ALA A 185 8.05 -0.12 -14.56
N SER A 186 6.93 0.00 -13.86
CA SER A 186 5.70 -0.74 -14.13
C SER A 186 4.47 -0.04 -13.57
N VAL A 187 3.31 -0.44 -14.05
CA VAL A 187 2.00 -0.14 -13.46
C VAL A 187 1.29 -1.46 -13.17
N MET A 188 0.52 -1.52 -12.10
CA MET A 188 -0.24 -2.71 -11.73
C MET A 188 -1.73 -2.43 -11.86
N LEU A 189 -2.43 -3.29 -12.57
CA LEU A 189 -3.89 -3.33 -12.60
C LEU A 189 -4.39 -4.14 -11.40
N THR A 190 -5.38 -3.60 -10.70
CA THR A 190 -5.95 -4.23 -9.50
C THR A 190 -7.46 -4.13 -9.57
N GLY A 191 -8.17 -5.22 -9.67
CA GLY A 191 -9.61 -5.24 -9.82
C GLY A 191 -10.13 -4.89 -11.22
N GLU A 192 -9.29 -4.35 -12.09
CA GLU A 192 -9.62 -3.97 -13.48
C GLU A 192 -9.49 -5.15 -14.45
N THR A 193 -9.09 -6.32 -13.96
CA THR A 193 -8.87 -7.54 -14.74
C THR A 193 -9.82 -8.65 -14.37
#